data_c25099f6347f177e11092340bd13fb75
#
_entry.id   c25099f6347f177e11092340bd13fb75
#
_cell.length_a   1.000
_cell.length_b   1.000
_cell.length_c   1.000
_cell.angle_alpha   90.00
_cell.angle_beta   90.00
_cell.angle_gamma   90.00
#
_symmetry.space_group_name_H-M   'P 1'
#
loop_
_entity.id
_entity.type
_entity.pdbx_description
1 polymer ?
#
loop_
_entity_poly.entity_id
_entity_poly.type
_entity_poly.pdbx_seq_one_letter_code
_entity_poly.pdbx_strand_id
1 'polypeptide(L)'
;LMKLLSIFSGITFRLFAPPSLELPDEIGRYARQRGHRVIACPSVVAAVSGADVVYATRVQRERITGELPASVTGSLLDRPMLEEAGASGIVIMHPLPRDSRHDSYDLSTTVDELPGLAIFRQTDNGLAVRMAIFLTALGCSADTVRATTKQRPWDARLRMDE
;
A
#
# COMPACT_ATOMS: atom_id res chain seq x y z
N LEU A 1 2.23 -6.55 -5.78
CA LEU A 1 3.08 -6.18 -4.64
C LEU A 1 3.70 -7.40 -3.98
N MET A 2 2.91 -8.38 -3.49
CA MET A 2 3.40 -9.53 -2.75
C MET A 2 4.46 -10.35 -3.51
N LYS A 3 4.25 -10.64 -4.81
CA LYS A 3 5.27 -11.29 -5.65
C LYS A 3 6.57 -10.50 -5.74
N LEU A 4 6.49 -9.17 -5.82
CA LEU A 4 7.67 -8.29 -5.84
C LEU A 4 8.41 -8.33 -4.49
N LEU A 5 7.69 -8.20 -3.39
CA LEU A 5 8.29 -8.27 -2.06
C LEU A 5 8.92 -9.64 -1.77
N SER A 6 8.47 -10.69 -2.44
CA SER A 6 9.03 -12.03 -2.29
C SER A 6 10.44 -12.22 -2.90
N ILE A 7 11.03 -11.17 -3.48
CA ILE A 7 12.47 -11.17 -3.84
C ILE A 7 13.39 -10.94 -2.62
N PHE A 8 12.86 -10.39 -1.54
CA PHE A 8 13.57 -10.23 -0.28
C PHE A 8 13.45 -11.52 0.55
N SER A 9 13.96 -11.55 1.77
CA SER A 9 13.90 -12.69 2.68
C SER A 9 13.15 -12.36 3.96
N GLY A 10 12.59 -13.40 4.60
CA GLY A 10 12.07 -13.31 5.98
C GLY A 10 10.81 -12.48 6.18
N ILE A 11 10.01 -12.22 5.14
CA ILE A 11 8.79 -11.41 5.27
C ILE A 11 7.64 -12.25 5.82
N THR A 12 6.87 -11.67 6.74
CA THR A 12 5.57 -12.18 7.17
C THR A 12 4.47 -11.34 6.55
N PHE A 13 3.70 -11.92 5.65
CA PHE A 13 2.52 -11.29 5.06
C PHE A 13 1.30 -11.61 5.94
N ARG A 14 0.69 -10.59 6.51
CA ARG A 14 -0.56 -10.67 7.26
C ARG A 14 -1.67 -10.12 6.37
N LEU A 15 -2.64 -10.96 6.03
CA LEU A 15 -3.66 -10.64 5.03
C LEU A 15 -5.02 -10.53 5.68
N PHE A 16 -5.72 -9.45 5.41
CA PHE A 16 -7.14 -9.32 5.66
C PHE A 16 -7.83 -8.89 4.37
N ALA A 17 -8.89 -9.57 4.03
CA ALA A 17 -9.78 -9.21 2.94
C ALA A 17 -11.20 -9.65 3.27
N PRO A 18 -12.22 -8.91 2.79
CA PRO A 18 -13.60 -9.37 2.83
C PRO A 18 -13.76 -10.69 2.08
N PRO A 19 -14.77 -11.50 2.42
CA PRO A 19 -15.14 -12.66 1.64
C PRO A 19 -15.30 -12.29 0.14
N SER A 20 -14.89 -13.18 -0.74
CA SER A 20 -14.82 -13.01 -2.20
C SER A 20 -13.76 -12.01 -2.73
N LEU A 21 -13.03 -11.32 -1.87
CA LEU A 21 -11.90 -10.46 -2.24
C LEU A 21 -10.56 -10.97 -1.71
N GLU A 22 -10.51 -12.19 -1.25
CA GLU A 22 -9.30 -12.81 -0.74
C GLU A 22 -8.23 -12.89 -1.84
N LEU A 23 -6.98 -12.91 -1.38
CA LEU A 23 -5.84 -13.09 -2.26
C LEU A 23 -5.92 -14.47 -2.95
N PRO A 24 -5.76 -14.57 -4.28
CA PRO A 24 -5.69 -15.84 -4.95
C PRO A 24 -4.63 -16.78 -4.33
N ASP A 25 -4.98 -18.04 -4.11
CA ASP A 25 -4.14 -19.04 -3.45
C ASP A 25 -2.76 -19.17 -4.09
N GLU A 26 -2.68 -19.03 -5.40
CA GLU A 26 -1.41 -19.08 -6.13
C GLU A 26 -0.39 -18.04 -5.66
N ILE A 27 -0.85 -16.83 -5.29
CA ILE A 27 0.02 -15.75 -4.81
C ILE A 27 0.55 -16.07 -3.42
N GLY A 28 -0.32 -16.59 -2.52
CA GLY A 28 0.09 -17.02 -1.20
C GLY A 28 1.07 -18.18 -1.27
N ARG A 29 0.82 -19.15 -2.15
CA ARG A 29 1.71 -20.30 -2.41
C ARG A 29 3.07 -19.86 -2.93
N TYR A 30 3.08 -18.93 -3.89
CA TYR A 30 4.32 -18.36 -4.42
C TYR A 30 5.22 -17.74 -3.34
N ALA A 31 4.63 -16.99 -2.40
CA ALA A 31 5.40 -16.41 -1.30
C ALA A 31 5.91 -17.48 -0.32
N ARG A 32 5.06 -18.46 0.06
CA ARG A 32 5.48 -19.56 0.95
C ARG A 32 6.63 -20.38 0.37
N GLN A 33 6.60 -20.67 -0.93
CA GLN A 33 7.68 -21.38 -1.62
C GLN A 33 9.02 -20.63 -1.60
N ARG A 34 9.02 -19.32 -1.34
CA ARG A 34 10.20 -18.48 -1.18
C ARG A 34 10.60 -18.24 0.28
N GLY A 35 10.06 -19.03 1.20
CA GLY A 35 10.41 -18.95 2.61
C GLY A 35 9.70 -17.87 3.40
N HIS A 36 8.62 -17.27 2.86
CA HIS A 36 7.85 -16.26 3.55
C HIS A 36 6.69 -16.89 4.33
N ARG A 37 6.30 -16.22 5.42
CA ARG A 37 5.09 -16.58 6.16
C ARG A 37 3.89 -15.84 5.55
N VAL A 38 2.78 -16.53 5.39
CA VAL A 38 1.51 -15.96 4.90
C VAL A 38 0.41 -16.35 5.86
N ILE A 39 -0.17 -15.37 6.51
CA ILE A 39 -1.16 -15.52 7.58
C ILE A 39 -2.44 -14.82 7.14
N ALA A 40 -3.55 -15.57 7.04
CA ALA A 40 -4.87 -14.99 6.92
C ALA A 40 -5.32 -14.51 8.31
N CYS A 41 -5.72 -13.25 8.41
CA CYS A 41 -6.14 -12.63 9.66
C CYS A 41 -7.67 -12.44 9.68
N PRO A 42 -8.32 -12.65 10.82
CA PRO A 42 -9.78 -12.56 10.92
C PRO A 42 -10.31 -11.12 10.92
N SER A 43 -9.46 -10.13 11.17
CA SER A 43 -9.83 -8.72 11.22
C SER A 43 -8.65 -7.83 10.81
N VAL A 44 -8.94 -6.56 10.52
CA VAL A 44 -7.92 -5.53 10.26
C VAL A 44 -7.01 -5.35 11.49
N VAL A 45 -7.60 -5.25 12.68
CA VAL A 45 -6.83 -5.14 13.95
C VAL A 45 -5.84 -6.30 14.08
N ALA A 46 -6.29 -7.53 13.85
CA ALA A 46 -5.41 -8.70 13.87
C ALA A 46 -4.33 -8.64 12.78
N ALA A 47 -4.63 -8.07 11.62
CA ALA A 47 -3.65 -7.95 10.54
C ALA A 47 -2.56 -6.92 10.84
N VAL A 48 -2.90 -5.78 11.42
CA VAL A 48 -1.94 -4.71 11.69
C VAL A 48 -1.17 -4.89 13.01
N SER A 49 -1.69 -5.67 13.95
CA SER A 49 -1.03 -5.93 15.23
C SER A 49 0.34 -6.60 15.02
N GLY A 50 1.41 -5.92 15.47
CA GLY A 50 2.79 -6.39 15.31
C GLY A 50 3.33 -6.38 13.88
N ALA A 51 2.69 -5.63 12.98
CA ALA A 51 3.21 -5.38 11.64
C ALA A 51 4.06 -4.10 11.61
N ASP A 52 5.07 -4.08 10.75
CA ASP A 52 5.93 -2.90 10.53
C ASP A 52 5.31 -1.94 9.51
N VAL A 53 4.58 -2.50 8.53
CA VAL A 53 3.98 -1.76 7.42
C VAL A 53 2.58 -2.28 7.16
N VAL A 54 1.62 -1.37 7.00
CA VAL A 54 0.31 -1.69 6.45
C VAL A 54 0.18 -1.09 5.04
N TYR A 55 -0.23 -1.92 4.10
CA TYR A 55 -0.57 -1.49 2.74
C TYR A 55 -2.09 -1.64 2.56
N ALA A 56 -2.82 -0.56 2.80
CA ALA A 56 -4.25 -0.51 2.60
C ALA A 56 -4.57 -0.37 1.10
N THR A 57 -5.68 -0.94 0.66
CA THR A 57 -6.16 -0.82 -0.72
C THR A 57 -7.65 -0.57 -0.72
N ARG A 58 -8.14 0.03 -1.79
CA ARG A 58 -9.58 0.22 -1.99
C ARG A 58 -10.32 -1.12 -2.00
N VAL A 59 -11.44 -1.17 -1.31
CA VAL A 59 -12.37 -2.30 -1.41
C VAL A 59 -13.05 -2.26 -2.77
N GLN A 60 -12.85 -3.28 -3.55
CA GLN A 60 -13.47 -3.42 -4.88
C GLN A 60 -14.93 -3.89 -4.74
N ARG A 61 -15.81 -3.00 -4.28
CA ARG A 61 -17.22 -3.30 -4.03
C ARG A 61 -17.94 -3.81 -5.27
N GLU A 62 -17.54 -3.34 -6.44
CA GLU A 62 -18.03 -3.78 -7.75
C GLU A 62 -17.81 -5.26 -8.04
N ARG A 63 -16.96 -5.93 -7.24
CA ARG A 63 -16.71 -7.38 -7.34
C ARG A 63 -17.48 -8.20 -6.31
N ILE A 64 -18.12 -7.55 -5.35
CA ILE A 64 -18.87 -8.24 -4.31
C ILE A 64 -20.29 -8.45 -4.84
N THR A 65 -20.70 -9.70 -4.93
CA THR A 65 -22.07 -10.09 -5.24
C THR A 65 -22.85 -10.26 -3.97
N GLY A 66 -23.90 -9.44 -3.76
CA GLY A 66 -24.75 -9.45 -2.56
C GLY A 66 -24.48 -8.29 -1.61
N GLU A 67 -24.99 -8.40 -0.38
CA GLU A 67 -24.80 -7.37 0.66
C GLU A 67 -23.35 -7.36 1.15
N LEU A 68 -22.85 -6.15 1.41
CA LEU A 68 -21.53 -5.97 2.00
C LEU A 68 -21.54 -6.52 3.44
N PRO A 69 -20.56 -7.37 3.78
CA PRO A 69 -20.41 -7.79 5.17
C PRO A 69 -20.25 -6.59 6.10
N ALA A 70 -20.81 -6.66 7.30
CA ALA A 70 -20.70 -5.61 8.31
C ALA A 70 -19.22 -5.23 8.61
N SER A 71 -18.30 -6.17 8.43
CA SER A 71 -16.83 -5.95 8.57
C SER A 71 -16.22 -5.03 7.52
N VAL A 72 -16.99 -4.63 6.50
CA VAL A 72 -16.56 -3.74 5.40
C VAL A 72 -17.38 -2.46 5.34
N THR A 73 -18.33 -2.29 6.24
CA THR A 73 -19.08 -1.05 6.41
C THR A 73 -18.32 -0.13 7.37
N GLY A 74 -18.10 1.11 6.98
CA GLY A 74 -17.32 2.09 7.74
C GLY A 74 -15.86 2.17 7.28
N SER A 75 -15.01 2.74 8.11
CA SER A 75 -13.58 2.83 7.84
C SER A 75 -12.89 1.49 8.04
N LEU A 76 -12.17 1.00 7.02
CA LEU A 76 -11.39 -0.23 7.14
C LEU A 76 -10.15 -0.04 8.00
N LEU A 77 -9.50 1.13 7.89
CA LEU A 77 -8.34 1.48 8.68
C LEU A 77 -8.45 2.92 9.14
N ASP A 78 -8.50 3.13 10.43
CA ASP A 78 -8.54 4.43 11.08
C ASP A 78 -7.58 4.48 12.28
N ARG A 79 -7.46 5.67 12.87
CA ARG A 79 -6.59 5.88 14.03
C ARG A 79 -7.00 5.05 15.25
N PRO A 80 -8.28 4.99 15.65
CA PRO A 80 -8.69 4.15 16.77
C PRO A 80 -8.32 2.67 16.61
N MET A 81 -8.49 2.10 15.41
CA MET A 81 -8.10 0.71 15.13
C MET A 81 -6.59 0.49 15.27
N LEU A 82 -5.78 1.47 14.85
CA LEU A 82 -4.32 1.40 15.00
C LEU A 82 -3.90 1.49 16.47
N GLU A 83 -4.57 2.32 17.26
CA GLU A 83 -4.35 2.44 18.69
C GLU A 83 -4.75 1.15 19.43
N GLU A 84 -5.91 0.57 19.10
CA GLU A 84 -6.37 -0.74 19.63
C GLU A 84 -5.37 -1.85 19.30
N ALA A 85 -4.82 -1.86 18.10
CA ALA A 85 -3.83 -2.84 17.66
C ALA A 85 -2.43 -2.63 18.25
N GLY A 86 -2.19 -1.53 18.99
CA GLY A 86 -0.86 -1.12 19.44
C GLY A 86 0.08 -0.75 18.29
N ALA A 87 -0.47 -0.29 17.16
CA ALA A 87 0.24 -0.08 15.90
C ALA A 87 0.35 1.41 15.51
N SER A 88 0.32 2.32 16.45
CA SER A 88 0.34 3.78 16.19
C SER A 88 1.60 4.26 15.46
N GLY A 89 2.70 3.50 15.52
CA GLY A 89 3.96 3.80 14.82
C GLY A 89 4.14 3.08 13.48
N ILE A 90 3.13 2.33 13.02
CA ILE A 90 3.21 1.56 11.76
C ILE A 90 3.36 2.47 10.54
N VAL A 91 4.12 2.04 9.54
CA VAL A 91 4.17 2.75 8.24
C VAL A 91 2.90 2.47 7.47
N ILE A 92 2.16 3.53 7.09
CA ILE A 92 0.88 3.43 6.40
C ILE A 92 1.08 3.79 4.93
N MET A 93 0.73 2.85 4.04
CA MET A 93 0.80 2.99 2.59
C MET A 93 -0.56 2.76 1.96
N HIS A 94 -0.82 3.44 0.85
CA HIS A 94 -2.03 3.30 0.04
C HIS A 94 -1.78 3.77 -1.39
N PRO A 95 -2.26 3.07 -2.44
CA PRO A 95 -1.95 3.43 -3.82
C PRO A 95 -2.71 4.66 -4.34
N LEU A 96 -3.61 5.22 -3.55
CA LEU A 96 -4.50 6.33 -3.92
C LEU A 96 -5.31 6.07 -5.24
N PRO A 97 -6.47 6.75 -5.44
CA PRO A 97 -7.17 7.58 -4.46
C PRO A 97 -7.81 6.76 -3.34
N ARG A 98 -8.03 7.37 -2.16
CA ARG A 98 -8.90 6.80 -1.12
C ARG A 98 -10.33 6.78 -1.62
N ASP A 99 -11.07 5.72 -1.30
CA ASP A 99 -12.51 5.67 -1.56
C ASP A 99 -13.26 6.34 -0.39
N SER A 100 -13.99 7.39 -0.69
CA SER A 100 -14.80 8.14 0.29
C SER A 100 -16.30 8.07 -0.04
N ARG A 101 -16.69 7.17 -0.95
CA ARG A 101 -18.09 7.02 -1.35
C ARG A 101 -18.88 6.25 -0.29
N HIS A 102 -20.13 6.63 -0.11
CA HIS A 102 -21.06 5.93 0.77
C HIS A 102 -20.61 5.86 2.25
N ASP A 103 -19.99 6.93 2.76
CA ASP A 103 -19.50 7.01 4.14
C ASP A 103 -18.60 5.83 4.56
N SER A 104 -17.93 5.22 3.60
CA SER A 104 -17.05 4.10 3.80
C SER A 104 -15.66 4.41 3.24
N TYR A 105 -14.71 4.47 4.13
CA TYR A 105 -13.33 4.79 3.82
C TYR A 105 -12.50 3.52 3.91
N ASP A 106 -11.73 3.22 2.87
CA ASP A 106 -10.68 2.21 2.91
C ASP A 106 -9.53 2.64 3.83
N LEU A 107 -9.24 3.93 3.86
CA LEU A 107 -8.30 4.57 4.77
C LEU A 107 -8.87 5.91 5.23
N SER A 108 -9.17 6.03 6.51
CA SER A 108 -9.72 7.24 7.11
C SER A 108 -8.72 8.40 7.07
N THR A 109 -9.23 9.63 6.99
CA THR A 109 -8.42 10.85 7.15
C THR A 109 -7.91 11.04 8.57
N THR A 110 -8.44 10.32 9.55
CA THR A 110 -7.95 10.37 10.94
C THR A 110 -6.50 9.91 11.09
N VAL A 111 -5.94 9.22 10.08
CA VAL A 111 -4.53 8.80 10.05
C VAL A 111 -3.59 9.84 9.48
N ASP A 112 -4.09 10.97 8.95
CA ASP A 112 -3.27 11.94 8.20
C ASP A 112 -2.21 12.64 9.06
N GLU A 113 -2.44 12.74 10.35
CA GLU A 113 -1.50 13.33 11.30
C GLU A 113 -0.50 12.31 11.89
N LEU A 114 -0.63 11.03 11.53
CA LEU A 114 0.26 10.00 12.08
C LEU A 114 1.65 10.07 11.43
N PRO A 115 2.73 9.99 12.22
CA PRO A 115 4.10 10.13 11.70
C PRO A 115 4.49 9.00 10.73
N GLY A 116 3.80 7.85 10.81
CA GLY A 116 3.98 6.71 9.91
C GLY A 116 3.33 6.86 8.55
N LEU A 117 2.53 7.91 8.31
CA LEU A 117 1.84 8.09 7.02
C LEU A 117 2.85 8.30 5.88
N ALA A 118 2.86 7.39 4.91
CA ALA A 118 3.79 7.41 3.79
C ALA A 118 3.10 7.58 2.42
N ILE A 119 1.78 7.76 2.38
CA ILE A 119 0.99 7.73 1.13
C ILE A 119 1.40 8.83 0.14
N PHE A 120 1.71 10.03 0.62
CA PHE A 120 2.11 11.15 -0.24
C PHE A 120 3.52 10.92 -0.80
N ARG A 121 4.48 10.52 0.04
CA ARG A 121 5.83 10.12 -0.41
C ARG A 121 5.79 8.96 -1.40
N GLN A 122 4.89 7.99 -1.18
CA GLN A 122 4.66 6.88 -2.11
C GLN A 122 4.19 7.39 -3.47
N THR A 123 3.29 8.37 -3.50
CA THR A 123 2.76 8.97 -4.72
C THR A 123 3.84 9.73 -5.49
N ASP A 124 4.64 10.52 -4.80
CA ASP A 124 5.75 11.28 -5.40
C ASP A 124 6.80 10.35 -6.04
N ASN A 125 7.13 9.25 -5.37
CA ASN A 125 8.02 8.24 -5.93
C ASN A 125 7.46 7.58 -7.20
N GLY A 126 6.16 7.62 -7.40
CA GLY A 126 5.49 7.03 -8.56
C GLY A 126 5.97 7.60 -9.90
N LEU A 127 6.31 8.89 -9.97
CA LEU A 127 6.85 9.52 -11.17
C LEU A 127 8.23 8.93 -11.52
N ALA A 128 9.14 8.94 -10.56
CA ALA A 128 10.49 8.44 -10.78
C ALA A 128 10.52 6.94 -11.15
N VAL A 129 9.66 6.14 -10.51
CA VAL A 129 9.52 4.71 -10.82
C VAL A 129 8.99 4.50 -12.23
N ARG A 130 7.97 5.25 -12.66
CA ARG A 130 7.45 5.17 -14.04
C ARG A 130 8.50 5.56 -15.06
N MET A 131 9.25 6.62 -14.81
CA MET A 131 10.37 7.01 -15.67
C MET A 131 11.41 5.90 -15.80
N ALA A 132 11.80 5.27 -14.70
CA ALA A 132 12.73 4.15 -14.70
C ALA A 132 12.20 2.95 -15.49
N ILE A 133 10.92 2.63 -15.38
CA ILE A 133 10.28 1.55 -16.16
C ILE A 133 10.33 1.86 -17.65
N PHE A 134 9.98 3.09 -18.08
CA PHE A 134 10.04 3.47 -19.48
C PHE A 134 11.47 3.43 -20.03
N LEU A 135 12.42 3.95 -19.29
CA LEU A 135 13.84 3.90 -19.70
C LEU A 135 14.30 2.45 -19.90
N THR A 136 13.99 1.58 -18.96
CA THR A 136 14.33 0.15 -19.05
C THR A 136 13.65 -0.51 -20.25
N ALA A 137 12.35 -0.27 -20.44
CA ALA A 137 11.59 -0.85 -21.55
C ALA A 137 12.08 -0.37 -22.93
N LEU A 138 12.59 0.85 -23.02
CA LEU A 138 13.15 1.42 -24.25
C LEU A 138 14.64 1.11 -24.44
N GLY A 139 15.27 0.35 -23.57
CA GLY A 139 16.69 0.03 -23.62
C GLY A 139 17.61 1.24 -23.36
N CYS A 140 17.09 2.32 -22.74
CA CYS A 140 17.86 3.50 -22.43
C CYS A 140 18.61 3.32 -21.10
N SER A 141 19.91 3.58 -21.10
CA SER A 141 20.68 3.63 -19.85
C SER A 141 20.49 4.98 -19.13
N ALA A 142 20.69 4.99 -17.83
CA ALA A 142 20.68 6.21 -17.03
C ALA A 142 21.75 7.22 -17.53
N ASP A 143 22.88 6.72 -18.01
CA ASP A 143 23.96 7.56 -18.52
C ASP A 143 23.58 8.22 -19.85
N THR A 144 22.88 7.50 -20.74
CA THR A 144 22.33 8.08 -21.98
C THR A 144 21.37 9.23 -21.67
N VAL A 145 20.51 9.04 -20.67
CA VAL A 145 19.55 10.08 -20.25
C VAL A 145 20.29 11.29 -19.69
N ARG A 146 21.26 11.09 -18.81
CA ARG A 146 22.07 12.18 -18.23
C ARG A 146 22.82 12.97 -19.31
N ALA A 147 23.37 12.29 -20.31
CA ALA A 147 24.10 12.92 -21.40
C ALA A 147 23.20 13.76 -22.33
N THR A 148 21.94 13.36 -22.50
CA THR A 148 20.99 14.02 -23.41
C THR A 148 20.10 15.06 -22.72
N THR A 149 19.94 14.97 -21.40
CA THR A 149 19.09 15.90 -20.64
C THR A 149 19.88 17.19 -20.39
N LYS A 150 19.49 18.28 -21.06
CA LYS A 150 19.94 19.62 -20.65
C LYS A 150 19.51 19.80 -19.20
N GLN A 151 20.49 20.05 -18.31
CA GLN A 151 20.20 20.41 -16.92
C GLN A 151 19.30 21.63 -16.90
N ARG A 152 18.00 21.43 -16.77
CA ARG A 152 17.13 22.47 -16.26
C ARG A 152 17.23 22.41 -14.76
N PRO A 153 17.48 23.54 -14.06
CA PRO A 153 17.39 23.58 -12.62
C PRO A 153 15.92 23.32 -12.25
N TRP A 154 15.58 22.08 -12.07
CA TRP A 154 14.30 21.67 -11.52
C TRP A 154 14.48 21.68 -10.01
N ASP A 155 14.15 22.80 -9.40
CA ASP A 155 14.12 22.90 -7.95
C ASP A 155 12.82 22.24 -7.48
N ALA A 156 12.89 20.94 -7.31
CA ALA A 156 11.84 20.15 -6.67
C ALA A 156 11.88 20.35 -5.14
N ARG A 157 12.11 21.56 -4.68
CA ARG A 157 11.83 21.93 -3.31
C ARG A 157 10.31 21.96 -3.19
N LEU A 158 9.75 20.84 -2.77
CA LEU A 158 8.47 20.85 -2.09
C LEU A 158 8.64 21.86 -0.94
N ARG A 159 8.03 23.03 -1.09
CA ARG A 159 7.86 23.93 0.04
C ARG A 159 6.91 23.22 1.00
N MET A 160 7.50 22.56 1.98
CA MET A 160 6.78 22.00 3.13
C MET A 160 6.54 23.06 4.21
N ASP A 161 6.72 24.35 3.85
CA ASP A 161 6.61 25.47 4.77
C ASP A 161 5.53 26.45 4.22
N GLU A 162 4.27 26.06 4.34
CA GLU A 162 3.13 27.01 4.51
C GLU A 162 1.92 26.20 4.98
#